data_4a280fdd2c411efb337e89c0b5127e01
#
_entry.id   4a280fdd2c411efb337e89c0b5127e01
#
_cell.length_a   1.000
_cell.length_b   1.000
_cell.length_c   1.000
_cell.angle_alpha   90.00
_cell.angle_beta   90.00
_cell.angle_gamma   90.00
#
_symmetry.space_group_name_H-M   'P 1'
#
loop_
_entity.id
_entity.type
_entity.pdbx_description
1 polymer ?
#
loop_
_entity_poly.entity_id
_entity_poly.type
_entity_poly.pdbx_seq_one_letter_code
_entity_poly.pdbx_strand_id
1 'polypeptide(L)'
;SLPHISGELGDTKSLDKIENYIKSSKRKIIWVGNGAKFATEEVNLFIKMGFAVVTSTQGRGVVSETNKMCLGAFNAVPLIEEFYKTLDLMLVVGSRLRGHETRDMSLELPKKLVQIDIDPSAKNRTYKTDQFHCGDAKKVLAELAKRLDGKISVNNEWIDEVSDLKNQIYFDYKNMLGAYKDFPEIIRNILPKDGKWVRDVTISNSMWGNRMMYVNDPTENIYPVGAAIGPGMALAIGAAIA
;
A
#
# COMPACT_ATOMS: atom_id res chain seq x y z
N SER A 1 -3.09 12.23 18.15
CA SER A 1 -3.36 11.01 17.37
C SER A 1 -4.60 10.30 17.91
N LEU A 2 -5.53 9.91 17.03
CA LEU A 2 -6.65 9.08 17.45
C LEU A 2 -6.12 7.72 17.95
N PRO A 3 -6.64 7.20 19.08
CA PRO A 3 -6.23 5.90 19.55
C PRO A 3 -6.65 4.83 18.54
N HIS A 4 -5.77 3.87 18.28
CA HIS A 4 -6.12 2.69 17.50
C HIS A 4 -7.08 1.83 18.34
N ILE A 5 -8.31 1.69 17.86
CA ILE A 5 -9.25 0.73 18.42
C ILE A 5 -8.88 -0.63 17.83
N SER A 6 -8.23 -1.46 18.64
CA SER A 6 -7.80 -2.80 18.22
C SER A 6 -9.03 -3.69 17.98
N GLY A 7 -9.17 -4.19 16.78
CA GLY A 7 -10.18 -5.18 16.41
C GLY A 7 -9.82 -6.59 16.88
N GLU A 8 -10.60 -7.58 16.47
CA GLU A 8 -10.38 -8.99 16.78
C GLU A 8 -9.44 -9.66 15.75
N LEU A 9 -8.83 -10.79 16.15
CA LEU A 9 -8.04 -11.61 15.23
C LEU A 9 -8.92 -12.29 14.17
N GLY A 10 -10.16 -12.59 14.50
CA GLY A 10 -11.08 -13.30 13.62
C GLY A 10 -10.90 -14.83 13.64
N ASP A 11 -11.47 -15.52 12.62
CA ASP A 11 -11.48 -16.98 12.53
C ASP A 11 -10.11 -17.56 12.19
N THR A 12 -9.55 -18.37 13.08
CA THR A 12 -8.22 -18.97 12.91
C THR A 12 -8.16 -20.00 11.78
N LYS A 13 -9.26 -20.65 11.40
CA LYS A 13 -9.30 -21.62 10.30
C LYS A 13 -9.06 -20.97 8.93
N SER A 14 -9.52 -19.72 8.77
CA SER A 14 -9.23 -18.97 7.54
C SER A 14 -7.76 -18.60 7.43
N LEU A 15 -7.05 -18.44 8.55
CA LEU A 15 -5.60 -18.19 8.56
C LEU A 15 -4.80 -19.38 8.04
N ASP A 16 -5.25 -20.62 8.29
CA ASP A 16 -4.58 -21.82 7.78
C ASP A 16 -4.54 -21.85 6.25
N LYS A 17 -5.64 -21.43 5.61
CA LYS A 17 -5.69 -21.29 4.15
C LYS A 17 -4.76 -20.19 3.64
N ILE A 18 -4.75 -19.04 4.31
CA ILE A 18 -3.88 -17.91 3.95
C ILE A 18 -2.41 -18.32 4.10
N GLU A 19 -2.05 -18.98 5.20
CA GLU A 19 -0.70 -19.51 5.42
C GLU A 19 -0.29 -20.46 4.27
N ASN A 20 -1.16 -21.38 3.87
CA ASN A 20 -0.90 -22.31 2.78
C ASN A 20 -0.73 -21.58 1.43
N TYR A 21 -1.54 -20.56 1.15
CA TYR A 21 -1.39 -19.74 -0.06
C TYR A 21 -0.04 -19.02 -0.07
N ILE A 22 0.39 -18.46 1.07
CA ILE A 22 1.69 -17.78 1.17
C ILE A 22 2.84 -18.75 0.94
N LYS A 23 2.82 -19.93 1.58
CA LYS A 23 3.86 -20.96 1.43
C LYS A 23 3.99 -21.51 0.01
N SER A 24 2.86 -21.65 -0.70
CA SER A 24 2.84 -22.18 -2.07
C SER A 24 3.17 -21.16 -3.14
N SER A 25 3.29 -19.87 -2.79
CA SER A 25 3.51 -18.77 -3.73
C SER A 25 4.97 -18.31 -3.68
N LYS A 26 5.57 -18.11 -4.85
CA LYS A 26 6.93 -17.56 -4.98
C LYS A 26 6.92 -16.06 -5.20
N ARG A 27 6.06 -15.58 -6.09
CA ARG A 27 5.92 -14.18 -6.47
C ARG A 27 4.71 -13.57 -5.77
N LYS A 28 4.99 -12.78 -4.72
CA LYS A 28 3.96 -12.31 -3.78
C LYS A 28 3.96 -10.80 -3.67
N ILE A 29 2.77 -10.22 -3.61
CA ILE A 29 2.59 -8.79 -3.34
C ILE A 29 1.57 -8.57 -2.23
N ILE A 30 1.75 -7.50 -1.47
CA ILE A 30 0.78 -7.00 -0.52
C ILE A 30 0.27 -5.62 -0.96
N TRP A 31 -1.04 -5.47 -1.08
CA TRP A 31 -1.71 -4.20 -1.31
C TRP A 31 -2.16 -3.64 0.03
N VAL A 32 -1.55 -2.54 0.44
CA VAL A 32 -1.77 -1.94 1.75
C VAL A 32 -2.72 -0.75 1.64
N GLY A 33 -3.84 -0.80 2.37
CA GLY A 33 -4.79 0.30 2.47
C GLY A 33 -4.74 1.03 3.82
N ASN A 34 -5.67 1.97 4.00
CA ASN A 34 -5.76 2.75 5.24
C ASN A 34 -6.00 1.89 6.50
N GLY A 35 -6.70 0.76 6.37
CA GLY A 35 -6.95 -0.16 7.49
C GLY A 35 -5.68 -0.80 8.07
N ALA A 36 -4.57 -0.76 7.33
CA ALA A 36 -3.27 -1.25 7.79
C ALA A 36 -2.36 -0.13 8.36
N LYS A 37 -2.88 1.08 8.56
CA LYS A 37 -2.10 2.26 8.99
C LYS A 37 -1.29 2.04 10.28
N PHE A 38 -1.77 1.17 11.16
CA PHE A 38 -1.11 0.85 12.43
C PHE A 38 -0.34 -0.49 12.41
N ALA A 39 -0.19 -1.11 11.23
CA ALA A 39 0.47 -2.40 11.04
C ALA A 39 1.83 -2.28 10.32
N THR A 40 2.52 -1.16 10.50
CA THR A 40 3.81 -0.88 9.84
C THR A 40 4.86 -1.95 10.13
N GLU A 41 5.01 -2.36 11.39
CA GLU A 41 5.98 -3.38 11.80
C GLU A 41 5.65 -4.73 11.16
N GLU A 42 4.38 -5.11 11.18
CA GLU A 42 3.91 -6.37 10.65
C GLU A 42 4.07 -6.44 9.12
N VAL A 43 3.72 -5.36 8.39
CA VAL A 43 3.94 -5.30 6.94
C VAL A 43 5.42 -5.40 6.60
N ASN A 44 6.31 -4.79 7.39
CA ASN A 44 7.76 -4.93 7.21
C ASN A 44 8.27 -6.36 7.42
N LEU A 45 7.62 -7.17 8.27
CA LEU A 45 7.94 -8.60 8.35
C LEU A 45 7.60 -9.33 7.04
N PHE A 46 6.49 -9.00 6.39
CA PHE A 46 6.15 -9.56 5.08
C PHE A 46 7.13 -9.15 3.99
N ILE A 47 7.65 -7.93 4.02
CA ILE A 47 8.75 -7.52 3.12
C ILE A 47 9.98 -8.41 3.33
N LYS A 48 10.36 -8.68 4.58
CA LYS A 48 11.47 -9.60 4.90
C LYS A 48 11.20 -11.03 4.41
N MET A 49 9.95 -11.41 4.24
CA MET A 49 9.52 -12.68 3.63
C MET A 49 9.39 -12.61 2.09
N GLY A 50 9.88 -11.54 1.47
CA GLY A 50 9.91 -11.37 0.02
C GLY A 50 8.61 -10.86 -0.62
N PHE A 51 7.71 -10.24 0.13
CA PHE A 51 6.57 -9.57 -0.47
C PHE A 51 6.98 -8.22 -1.07
N ALA A 52 6.63 -7.99 -2.33
CA ALA A 52 6.55 -6.64 -2.87
C ALA A 52 5.36 -5.91 -2.24
N VAL A 53 5.37 -4.58 -2.27
CA VAL A 53 4.29 -3.76 -1.69
C VAL A 53 3.80 -2.74 -2.68
N VAL A 54 2.47 -2.64 -2.84
CA VAL A 54 1.80 -1.47 -3.38
C VAL A 54 0.89 -0.88 -2.32
N THR A 55 0.66 0.42 -2.38
CA THR A 55 -0.21 1.09 -1.42
C THR A 55 -1.40 1.74 -2.12
N SER A 56 -2.53 1.78 -1.46
CA SER A 56 -3.54 2.78 -1.81
C SER A 56 -3.00 4.18 -1.50
N THR A 57 -3.60 5.21 -2.05
CA THR A 57 -3.23 6.61 -1.70
C THR A 57 -3.35 6.87 -0.19
N GLN A 58 -4.29 6.20 0.48
CA GLN A 58 -4.52 6.28 1.93
C GLN A 58 -3.59 5.38 2.75
N GLY A 59 -3.02 4.34 2.14
CA GLY A 59 -2.08 3.42 2.77
C GLY A 59 -0.61 3.83 2.64
N ARG A 60 -0.32 4.97 1.99
CA ARG A 60 1.04 5.49 1.84
C ARG A 60 1.69 5.72 3.19
N GLY A 61 2.96 5.42 3.30
CA GLY A 61 3.74 5.56 4.51
C GLY A 61 3.65 4.38 5.49
N VAL A 62 2.70 3.45 5.33
CA VAL A 62 2.70 2.19 6.12
C VAL A 62 4.02 1.42 5.89
N VAL A 63 4.54 1.51 4.69
CA VAL A 63 5.92 1.14 4.37
C VAL A 63 6.60 2.39 3.83
N SER A 64 7.82 2.67 4.30
CA SER A 64 8.61 3.75 3.72
C SER A 64 8.73 3.58 2.21
N GLU A 65 8.36 4.61 1.47
CA GLU A 65 8.44 4.59 0.01
C GLU A 65 9.88 4.63 -0.52
N THR A 66 10.88 4.80 0.37
CA THR A 66 12.30 4.59 0.02
C THR A 66 12.70 3.12 0.01
N ASN A 67 11.91 2.22 0.63
CA ASN A 67 12.18 0.78 0.59
C ASN A 67 12.11 0.27 -0.85
N LYS A 68 13.12 -0.50 -1.29
CA LYS A 68 13.22 -1.03 -2.65
C LYS A 68 12.08 -1.98 -3.05
N MET A 69 11.45 -2.63 -2.07
CA MET A 69 10.30 -3.51 -2.29
C MET A 69 8.95 -2.76 -2.29
N CYS A 70 8.94 -1.46 -2.00
CA CYS A 70 7.72 -0.64 -2.01
C CYS A 70 7.57 0.08 -3.35
N LEU A 71 6.61 -0.36 -4.14
CA LEU A 71 6.24 0.21 -5.44
C LEU A 71 5.36 1.47 -5.30
N GLY A 72 4.99 1.87 -4.05
CA GLY A 72 4.20 3.06 -3.79
C GLY A 72 2.75 2.98 -4.30
N ALA A 73 2.13 4.13 -4.53
CA ALA A 73 0.74 4.25 -4.99
C ALA A 73 0.62 4.27 -6.53
N PHE A 74 1.44 3.45 -7.21
CA PHE A 74 1.43 3.31 -8.67
C PHE A 74 0.57 2.14 -9.16
N ASN A 75 -0.35 1.69 -8.35
CA ASN A 75 -1.13 0.46 -8.47
C ASN A 75 -1.91 0.26 -9.77
N ALA A 76 -2.12 1.31 -10.58
CA ALA A 76 -2.86 1.20 -11.84
C ALA A 76 -2.06 1.71 -13.06
N VAL A 77 -0.73 1.83 -12.96
CA VAL A 77 0.11 2.15 -14.13
C VAL A 77 0.34 0.88 -14.97
N PRO A 78 0.52 1.01 -16.30
CA PRO A 78 0.62 -0.16 -17.19
C PRO A 78 1.69 -1.17 -16.79
N LEU A 79 2.88 -0.71 -16.39
CA LEU A 79 3.96 -1.60 -15.94
C LEU A 79 3.58 -2.44 -14.71
N ILE A 80 2.84 -1.87 -13.77
CA ILE A 80 2.36 -2.61 -12.60
C ILE A 80 1.28 -3.62 -12.99
N GLU A 81 0.41 -3.30 -13.92
CA GLU A 81 -0.61 -4.24 -14.39
C GLU A 81 0.02 -5.45 -15.07
N GLU A 82 1.01 -5.24 -15.93
CA GLU A 82 1.76 -6.36 -16.51
C GLU A 82 2.49 -7.18 -15.43
N PHE A 83 3.04 -6.52 -14.43
CA PHE A 83 3.67 -7.20 -13.29
C PHE A 83 2.68 -8.05 -12.50
N TYR A 84 1.44 -7.57 -12.27
CA TYR A 84 0.41 -8.35 -11.58
C TYR A 84 0.11 -9.69 -12.25
N LYS A 85 0.17 -9.76 -13.58
CA LYS A 85 -0.05 -11.00 -14.35
C LYS A 85 1.00 -12.08 -14.06
N THR A 86 2.16 -11.69 -13.56
CA THR A 86 3.27 -12.58 -13.23
C THR A 86 3.25 -13.10 -11.79
N LEU A 87 2.31 -12.60 -10.98
CA LEU A 87 2.27 -12.88 -9.54
C LEU A 87 1.40 -14.10 -9.22
N ASP A 88 1.86 -14.86 -8.22
CA ASP A 88 1.12 -16.01 -7.69
C ASP A 88 0.04 -15.62 -6.70
N LEU A 89 0.27 -14.54 -5.93
CA LEU A 89 -0.56 -14.15 -4.80
C LEU A 89 -0.56 -12.64 -4.58
N MET A 90 -1.74 -12.08 -4.34
CA MET A 90 -1.91 -10.75 -3.76
C MET A 90 -2.65 -10.83 -2.43
N LEU A 91 -2.04 -10.28 -1.37
CA LEU A 91 -2.72 -9.98 -0.11
C LEU A 91 -3.22 -8.53 -0.15
N VAL A 92 -4.51 -8.34 0.02
CA VAL A 92 -5.13 -7.00 0.17
C VAL A 92 -5.42 -6.78 1.64
N VAL A 93 -4.80 -5.79 2.26
CA VAL A 93 -4.89 -5.56 3.70
C VAL A 93 -5.44 -4.17 3.98
N GLY A 94 -6.62 -4.12 4.62
CA GLY A 94 -7.27 -2.88 5.00
C GLY A 94 -7.59 -1.96 3.82
N SER A 95 -7.89 -2.53 2.66
CA SER A 95 -8.25 -1.79 1.45
C SER A 95 -9.52 -2.34 0.82
N ARG A 96 -10.40 -1.44 0.40
CA ARG A 96 -11.63 -1.76 -0.33
C ARG A 96 -11.42 -1.81 -1.84
N LEU A 97 -10.18 -1.66 -2.34
CA LEU A 97 -9.84 -1.65 -3.77
C LEU A 97 -10.78 -0.71 -4.56
N ARG A 98 -10.82 0.57 -4.16
CA ARG A 98 -11.76 1.56 -4.72
C ARG A 98 -11.53 1.79 -6.21
N GLY A 99 -12.60 2.17 -6.93
CA GLY A 99 -12.61 2.32 -8.38
C GLY A 99 -11.49 3.19 -8.93
N HIS A 100 -11.23 4.37 -8.35
CA HIS A 100 -10.16 5.26 -8.83
C HIS A 100 -8.72 4.69 -8.67
N GLU A 101 -8.53 3.66 -7.84
CA GLU A 101 -7.25 2.98 -7.65
C GLU A 101 -7.14 1.70 -8.50
N THR A 102 -8.25 1.26 -9.08
CA THR A 102 -8.37 0.03 -9.85
C THR A 102 -8.97 0.24 -11.24
N ARG A 103 -8.94 1.48 -11.76
CA ARG A 103 -9.56 1.87 -13.03
C ARG A 103 -11.02 1.38 -13.12
N ASP A 104 -11.81 1.75 -12.12
CA ASP A 104 -13.21 1.34 -11.98
C ASP A 104 -13.41 -0.18 -12.04
N MET A 105 -12.53 -0.90 -11.32
CA MET A 105 -12.52 -2.36 -11.19
C MET A 105 -12.16 -3.10 -12.49
N SER A 106 -11.56 -2.41 -13.46
CA SER A 106 -11.07 -3.02 -14.69
C SER A 106 -9.64 -3.53 -14.60
N LEU A 107 -8.92 -3.22 -13.50
CA LEU A 107 -7.55 -3.66 -13.30
C LEU A 107 -7.47 -5.18 -13.12
N GLU A 108 -6.62 -5.84 -13.92
CA GLU A 108 -6.38 -7.27 -13.77
C GLU A 108 -5.46 -7.53 -12.57
N LEU A 109 -6.03 -8.10 -11.52
CA LEU A 109 -5.30 -8.51 -10.32
C LEU A 109 -4.80 -9.96 -10.43
N PRO A 110 -3.78 -10.36 -9.63
CA PRO A 110 -3.30 -11.73 -9.61
C PRO A 110 -4.41 -12.75 -9.39
N LYS A 111 -4.28 -13.93 -10.01
CA LYS A 111 -5.32 -15.00 -9.97
C LYS A 111 -5.71 -15.43 -8.56
N LYS A 112 -4.76 -15.37 -7.61
CA LYS A 112 -5.03 -15.68 -6.20
C LYS A 112 -5.07 -14.40 -5.40
N LEU A 113 -6.28 -14.05 -4.95
CA LEU A 113 -6.57 -12.82 -4.21
C LEU A 113 -7.06 -13.15 -2.82
N VAL A 114 -6.32 -12.71 -1.80
CA VAL A 114 -6.69 -12.82 -0.39
C VAL A 114 -6.98 -11.43 0.15
N GLN A 115 -8.11 -11.23 0.83
CA GLN A 115 -8.43 -9.95 1.44
C GLN A 115 -8.56 -10.09 2.96
N ILE A 116 -7.91 -9.18 3.68
CA ILE A 116 -7.97 -9.02 5.13
C ILE A 116 -8.58 -7.64 5.41
N ASP A 117 -9.72 -7.61 6.04
CA ASP A 117 -10.40 -6.36 6.40
C ASP A 117 -11.18 -6.53 7.69
N ILE A 118 -11.29 -5.47 8.48
CA ILE A 118 -12.09 -5.47 9.72
C ILE A 118 -13.59 -5.39 9.43
N ASP A 119 -13.97 -4.87 8.25
CA ASP A 119 -15.34 -4.73 7.80
C ASP A 119 -15.80 -5.98 7.02
N PRO A 120 -16.69 -6.82 7.55
CA PRO A 120 -17.16 -8.01 6.84
C PRO A 120 -17.88 -7.68 5.52
N SER A 121 -18.40 -6.46 5.37
CA SER A 121 -19.05 -6.01 4.13
C SER A 121 -18.07 -5.75 2.98
N ALA A 122 -16.75 -5.75 3.26
CA ALA A 122 -15.71 -5.63 2.24
C ALA A 122 -15.57 -6.91 1.39
N LYS A 123 -16.04 -8.06 1.90
CA LYS A 123 -15.95 -9.35 1.21
C LYS A 123 -16.63 -9.31 -0.16
N ASN A 124 -15.85 -9.59 -1.20
CA ASN A 124 -16.31 -9.64 -2.60
C ASN A 124 -17.02 -8.36 -3.09
N ARG A 125 -16.78 -7.23 -2.44
CA ARG A 125 -17.45 -5.97 -2.77
C ARG A 125 -17.02 -5.40 -4.12
N THR A 126 -15.73 -5.49 -4.43
CA THR A 126 -15.13 -4.95 -5.67
C THR A 126 -14.56 -6.07 -6.53
N TYR A 127 -13.79 -6.95 -5.94
CA TYR A 127 -13.21 -8.13 -6.58
C TYR A 127 -13.62 -9.39 -5.84
N LYS A 128 -13.84 -10.48 -6.60
CA LYS A 128 -14.02 -11.79 -6.00
C LYS A 128 -12.70 -12.26 -5.38
N THR A 129 -12.74 -12.67 -4.12
CA THR A 129 -11.56 -13.14 -3.38
C THR A 129 -11.58 -14.66 -3.23
N ASP A 130 -10.40 -15.30 -3.31
CA ASP A 130 -10.24 -16.74 -3.02
C ASP A 130 -10.37 -17.03 -1.54
N GLN A 131 -9.91 -16.06 -0.72
CA GLN A 131 -10.08 -16.10 0.73
C GLN A 131 -10.30 -14.69 1.26
N PHE A 132 -11.32 -14.54 2.09
CA PHE A 132 -11.55 -13.35 2.90
C PHE A 132 -11.34 -13.69 4.36
N HIS A 133 -10.62 -12.83 5.07
CA HIS A 133 -10.45 -12.90 6.51
C HIS A 133 -10.98 -11.61 7.16
N CYS A 134 -11.96 -11.75 8.05
CA CYS A 134 -12.49 -10.63 8.82
C CYS A 134 -11.69 -10.50 10.11
N GLY A 135 -10.87 -9.44 10.21
CA GLY A 135 -10.05 -9.22 11.40
C GLY A 135 -9.22 -7.93 11.31
N ASP A 136 -8.66 -7.55 12.44
CA ASP A 136 -7.76 -6.41 12.55
C ASP A 136 -6.45 -6.67 11.81
N ALA A 137 -6.08 -5.77 10.91
CA ALA A 137 -4.90 -5.93 10.05
C ALA A 137 -3.61 -6.20 10.85
N LYS A 138 -3.38 -5.46 11.93
CA LYS A 138 -2.18 -5.62 12.77
C LYS A 138 -2.14 -6.99 13.42
N LYS A 139 -3.23 -7.41 14.07
CA LYS A 139 -3.31 -8.71 14.76
C LYS A 139 -3.20 -9.88 13.78
N VAL A 140 -3.87 -9.79 12.63
CA VAL A 140 -3.86 -10.82 11.59
C VAL A 140 -2.48 -10.99 10.99
N LEU A 141 -1.82 -9.88 10.61
CA LEU A 141 -0.47 -9.92 10.05
C LEU A 141 0.55 -10.40 11.09
N ALA A 142 0.45 -9.99 12.35
CA ALA A 142 1.32 -10.47 13.43
C ALA A 142 1.20 -11.99 13.61
N GLU A 143 -0.01 -12.52 13.64
CA GLU A 143 -0.24 -13.98 13.77
C GLU A 143 0.28 -14.74 12.55
N LEU A 144 0.02 -14.26 11.33
CA LEU A 144 0.55 -14.87 10.11
C LEU A 144 2.08 -14.81 10.06
N ALA A 145 2.68 -13.68 10.46
CA ALA A 145 4.14 -13.54 10.52
C ALA A 145 4.76 -14.57 11.48
N LYS A 146 4.17 -14.74 12.68
CA LYS A 146 4.58 -15.76 13.65
C LYS A 146 4.49 -17.17 13.09
N ARG A 147 3.40 -17.50 12.38
CA ARG A 147 3.20 -18.82 11.77
C ARG A 147 4.19 -19.12 10.65
N LEU A 148 4.62 -18.09 9.93
CA LEU A 148 5.49 -18.17 8.76
C LEU A 148 6.98 -18.02 9.10
N ASP A 149 7.32 -17.72 10.34
CA ASP A 149 8.69 -17.48 10.75
C ASP A 149 9.59 -18.68 10.43
N GLY A 150 10.71 -18.42 9.78
CA GLY A 150 11.66 -19.43 9.30
C GLY A 150 11.16 -20.37 8.19
N LYS A 151 9.90 -20.19 7.68
CA LYS A 151 9.30 -21.10 6.68
C LYS A 151 9.31 -20.54 5.27
N ILE A 152 9.71 -19.29 5.07
CA ILE A 152 9.71 -18.61 3.77
C ILE A 152 11.14 -18.31 3.37
N SER A 153 11.56 -18.84 2.23
CA SER A 153 12.81 -18.44 1.58
C SER A 153 12.60 -17.23 0.69
N VAL A 154 13.58 -16.36 0.68
CA VAL A 154 13.56 -15.14 -0.16
C VAL A 154 14.59 -15.33 -1.27
N ASN A 155 14.20 -15.02 -2.52
CA ASN A 155 15.08 -15.01 -3.67
C ASN A 155 15.60 -13.59 -3.93
N ASN A 156 16.92 -13.42 -4.01
CA ASN A 156 17.54 -12.13 -4.28
C ASN A 156 17.20 -11.61 -5.70
N GLU A 157 17.13 -12.49 -6.70
CA GLU A 157 16.73 -12.10 -8.06
C GLU A 157 15.33 -11.48 -8.09
N TRP A 158 14.42 -11.99 -7.26
CA TRP A 158 13.09 -11.40 -7.08
C TRP A 158 13.14 -10.00 -6.47
N ILE A 159 14.01 -9.80 -5.47
CA ILE A 159 14.18 -8.51 -4.84
C ILE A 159 14.73 -7.48 -5.85
N ASP A 160 15.69 -7.89 -6.66
CA ASP A 160 16.30 -7.04 -7.67
C ASP A 160 15.30 -6.72 -8.80
N GLU A 161 14.52 -7.69 -9.26
CA GLU A 161 13.42 -7.49 -10.23
C GLU A 161 12.41 -6.42 -9.73
N VAL A 162 11.95 -6.52 -8.47
CA VAL A 162 11.02 -5.54 -7.90
C VAL A 162 11.65 -4.16 -7.78
N SER A 163 12.94 -4.09 -7.40
CA SER A 163 13.69 -2.85 -7.30
C SER A 163 13.86 -2.17 -8.66
N ASP A 164 14.17 -2.95 -9.69
CA ASP A 164 14.32 -2.44 -11.06
C ASP A 164 12.99 -1.96 -11.63
N LEU A 165 11.92 -2.71 -11.40
CA LEU A 165 10.56 -2.29 -11.75
C LEU A 165 10.19 -0.96 -11.09
N LYS A 166 10.49 -0.81 -9.80
CA LYS A 166 10.28 0.45 -9.08
C LYS A 166 11.01 1.61 -9.76
N ASN A 167 12.30 1.44 -10.04
CA ASN A 167 13.12 2.47 -10.68
C ASN A 167 12.56 2.85 -12.04
N GLN A 168 12.14 1.87 -12.84
CA GLN A 168 11.55 2.12 -14.16
C GLN A 168 10.24 2.89 -14.06
N ILE A 169 9.34 2.52 -13.14
CA ILE A 169 8.07 3.22 -12.91
C ILE A 169 8.31 4.69 -12.55
N TYR A 170 9.25 4.92 -11.61
CA TYR A 170 9.59 6.29 -11.20
C TYR A 170 10.18 7.10 -12.33
N PHE A 171 11.07 6.51 -13.12
CA PHE A 171 11.68 7.16 -14.29
C PHE A 171 10.61 7.55 -15.31
N ASP A 172 9.76 6.61 -15.71
CA ASP A 172 8.72 6.84 -16.71
C ASP A 172 7.71 7.89 -16.22
N TYR A 173 7.28 7.78 -14.96
CA TYR A 173 6.33 8.73 -14.40
C TYR A 173 6.93 10.12 -14.24
N LYS A 174 8.20 10.24 -13.82
CA LYS A 174 8.94 11.52 -13.75
C LYS A 174 8.97 12.21 -15.12
N ASN A 175 9.23 11.46 -16.19
CA ASN A 175 9.25 11.99 -17.55
C ASN A 175 7.88 12.49 -18.02
N MET A 176 6.80 11.83 -17.61
CA MET A 176 5.42 12.26 -17.91
C MET A 176 5.02 13.59 -17.24
N LEU A 177 5.68 13.97 -16.16
CA LEU A 177 5.35 15.19 -15.42
C LEU A 177 5.76 16.49 -16.12
N GLY A 178 6.60 16.43 -17.15
CA GLY A 178 7.06 17.60 -17.89
C GLY A 178 7.70 18.64 -16.98
N ALA A 179 7.13 19.86 -16.94
CA ALA A 179 7.64 20.96 -16.12
C ALA A 179 7.59 20.68 -14.60
N TYR A 180 6.79 19.74 -14.14
CA TYR A 180 6.62 19.40 -12.72
C TYR A 180 7.57 18.27 -12.23
N LYS A 181 8.40 17.72 -13.10
CA LYS A 181 9.19 16.50 -12.84
C LYS A 181 10.12 16.58 -11.63
N ASP A 182 10.61 17.77 -11.28
CA ASP A 182 11.56 17.96 -10.20
C ASP A 182 10.90 18.46 -8.89
N PHE A 183 9.62 18.86 -8.93
CA PHE A 183 8.90 19.39 -7.77
C PHE A 183 8.86 18.41 -6.59
N PRO A 184 8.54 17.11 -6.78
CA PRO A 184 8.47 16.17 -5.67
C PRO A 184 9.80 16.05 -4.92
N GLU A 185 10.90 15.98 -5.65
CA GLU A 185 12.24 15.85 -5.10
C GLU A 185 12.70 17.12 -4.39
N ILE A 186 12.49 18.29 -5.00
CA ILE A 186 12.81 19.59 -4.40
C ILE A 186 12.05 19.77 -3.08
N ILE A 187 10.74 19.49 -3.07
CA ILE A 187 9.92 19.65 -1.87
C ILE A 187 10.37 18.64 -0.79
N ARG A 188 10.64 17.38 -1.16
CA ARG A 188 11.09 16.39 -0.18
C ARG A 188 12.43 16.78 0.46
N ASN A 189 13.34 17.37 -0.29
CA ASN A 189 14.64 17.80 0.20
C ASN A 189 14.56 19.00 1.16
N ILE A 190 13.55 19.86 0.99
CA ILE A 190 13.32 21.03 1.84
C ILE A 190 12.50 20.67 3.09
N LEU A 191 11.55 19.74 2.95
CA LEU A 191 10.66 19.31 4.04
C LEU A 191 11.49 18.59 5.12
N PRO A 192 11.37 18.98 6.41
CA PRO A 192 12.01 18.24 7.50
C PRO A 192 11.67 16.74 7.47
N LYS A 193 12.51 15.91 8.09
CA LYS A 193 12.30 14.45 8.10
C LYS A 193 10.97 14.04 8.75
N ASP A 194 10.55 14.77 9.77
CA ASP A 194 9.27 14.62 10.49
C ASP A 194 8.16 15.53 9.96
N GLY A 195 8.46 16.29 8.89
CA GLY A 195 7.55 17.22 8.26
C GLY A 195 6.33 16.56 7.66
N LYS A 196 5.16 17.16 7.83
CA LYS A 196 3.90 16.65 7.31
C LYS A 196 3.64 17.18 5.90
N TRP A 197 3.38 16.28 4.96
CA TRP A 197 2.96 16.62 3.60
C TRP A 197 1.46 16.82 3.57
N VAL A 198 1.03 18.07 3.71
CA VAL A 198 -0.40 18.44 3.65
C VAL A 198 -0.71 19.04 2.28
N ARG A 199 -1.76 18.57 1.64
CA ARG A 199 -2.16 19.06 0.32
C ARG A 199 -3.67 19.12 0.13
N ASP A 200 -4.09 19.92 -0.81
CA ASP A 200 -5.46 19.95 -1.30
C ASP A 200 -5.63 19.09 -2.56
N VAL A 201 -6.85 18.88 -3.00
CA VAL A 201 -7.17 18.20 -4.26
C VAL A 201 -7.00 19.17 -5.42
N THR A 202 -5.80 19.21 -5.98
CA THR A 202 -5.37 20.10 -7.06
C THR A 202 -4.61 19.31 -8.11
N ILE A 203 -4.15 19.98 -9.19
CA ILE A 203 -3.28 19.38 -10.20
C ILE A 203 -2.05 18.73 -9.55
N SER A 204 -1.39 19.41 -8.62
CA SER A 204 -0.23 18.86 -7.90
C SER A 204 -0.56 17.55 -7.18
N ASN A 205 -1.73 17.45 -6.54
CA ASN A 205 -2.17 16.22 -5.90
C ASN A 205 -2.36 15.07 -6.90
N SER A 206 -3.08 15.31 -7.99
CA SER A 206 -3.41 14.27 -8.98
C SER A 206 -2.20 13.84 -9.80
N MET A 207 -1.32 14.77 -10.17
CA MET A 207 -0.18 14.48 -11.03
C MET A 207 0.97 13.82 -10.26
N TRP A 208 1.44 14.43 -9.18
CA TRP A 208 2.66 13.97 -8.50
C TRP A 208 2.52 13.77 -6.99
N GLY A 209 1.68 14.56 -6.31
CA GLY A 209 1.55 14.52 -4.86
C GLY A 209 1.01 13.20 -4.32
N ASN A 210 0.20 12.47 -5.08
CA ASN A 210 -0.33 11.16 -4.70
C ASN A 210 0.67 10.00 -4.91
N ARG A 211 1.80 10.23 -5.64
CA ARG A 211 2.69 9.13 -6.06
C ARG A 211 4.17 9.43 -5.89
N MET A 212 4.62 10.60 -6.37
CA MET A 212 6.06 10.90 -6.52
C MET A 212 6.70 11.51 -5.26
N MET A 213 5.91 12.20 -4.43
CA MET A 213 6.41 12.73 -3.17
C MET A 213 6.58 11.58 -2.17
N TYR A 214 7.81 11.19 -1.88
CA TYR A 214 8.09 10.09 -0.96
C TYR A 214 7.50 10.33 0.44
N VAL A 215 6.80 9.32 0.94
CA VAL A 215 6.19 9.27 2.28
C VAL A 215 6.83 8.11 3.03
N ASN A 216 7.31 8.36 4.24
CA ASN A 216 8.03 7.38 5.05
C ASN A 216 7.25 6.89 6.27
N ASP A 217 6.25 7.67 6.68
CA ASP A 217 5.38 7.38 7.82
C ASP A 217 3.92 7.69 7.45
N PRO A 218 2.94 6.90 7.92
CA PRO A 218 1.53 7.12 7.60
C PRO A 218 0.99 8.49 8.05
N THR A 219 1.63 9.14 9.03
CA THR A 219 1.23 10.46 9.53
C THR A 219 1.75 11.62 8.67
N GLU A 220 2.67 11.36 7.74
CA GLU A 220 3.21 12.39 6.84
C GLU A 220 2.24 12.74 5.69
N ASN A 221 1.30 11.86 5.36
CA ASN A 221 0.45 11.97 4.18
C ASN A 221 -0.96 12.46 4.54
N ILE A 222 -1.19 13.76 4.49
CA ILE A 222 -2.46 14.38 4.89
C ILE A 222 -3.14 15.06 3.69
N TYR A 223 -4.37 14.64 3.37
CA TYR A 223 -5.16 15.24 2.30
C TYR A 223 -6.66 14.95 2.46
N PRO A 224 -7.55 15.69 1.77
CA PRO A 224 -9.00 15.47 1.83
C PRO A 224 -9.38 14.08 1.29
N VAL A 225 -9.85 13.20 2.16
CA VAL A 225 -10.23 11.81 1.81
C VAL A 225 -11.40 11.75 0.82
N GLY A 226 -12.34 12.68 0.94
CA GLY A 226 -13.52 12.79 0.08
C GLY A 226 -13.27 13.49 -1.26
N ALA A 227 -12.01 13.77 -1.61
CA ALA A 227 -11.63 14.51 -2.82
C ALA A 227 -12.28 15.90 -2.95
N ALA A 228 -12.63 16.54 -1.84
CA ALA A 228 -13.10 17.92 -1.83
C ALA A 228 -11.94 18.90 -2.05
N ILE A 229 -12.17 19.94 -2.82
CA ILE A 229 -11.26 21.08 -3.01
C ILE A 229 -11.52 22.10 -1.89
N GLY A 230 -10.45 22.63 -1.26
CA GLY A 230 -10.52 23.70 -0.25
C GLY A 230 -10.13 23.32 1.18
N PRO A 231 -10.27 22.05 1.66
CA PRO A 231 -9.93 21.71 3.04
C PRO A 231 -8.43 21.75 3.37
N GLY A 232 -7.55 21.81 2.37
CA GLY A 232 -6.11 21.69 2.56
C GLY A 232 -5.53 22.64 3.59
N MET A 233 -5.95 23.91 3.59
CA MET A 233 -5.49 24.91 4.57
C MET A 233 -5.92 24.54 6.00
N ALA A 234 -7.18 24.15 6.19
CA ALA A 234 -7.68 23.75 7.52
C ALA A 234 -6.96 22.50 8.03
N LEU A 235 -6.69 21.52 7.14
CA LEU A 235 -5.90 20.34 7.47
C LEU A 235 -4.45 20.70 7.85
N ALA A 236 -3.83 21.66 7.16
CA ALA A 236 -2.48 22.12 7.46
C ALA A 236 -2.41 22.81 8.83
N ILE A 237 -3.37 23.66 9.15
CA ILE A 237 -3.46 24.29 10.47
C ILE A 237 -3.62 23.24 11.56
N GLY A 238 -4.54 22.28 11.36
CA GLY A 238 -4.74 21.18 12.31
C GLY A 238 -3.48 20.33 12.50
N ALA A 239 -2.76 20.03 11.43
CA ALA A 239 -1.50 19.28 11.49
C ALA A 239 -0.35 20.04 12.19
N ALA A 240 -0.35 21.37 12.10
CA ALA A 240 0.65 22.22 12.75
C ALA A 240 0.42 22.38 14.26
N ILE A 241 -0.81 22.18 14.74
CA ILE A 241 -1.19 22.28 16.15
C ILE A 241 -1.04 20.94 16.87
N ALA A 242 -1.20 19.80 16.16
CA ALA A 242 -1.17 18.45 16.73
C ALA A 242 0.25 17.93 17.01
#